data_299ab99dfc4f3f91b9d656fa901bb980
#
_entry.id   299ab99dfc4f3f91b9d656fa901bb980
#
_cell.length_a   1.000
_cell.length_b   1.000
_cell.length_c   1.000
_cell.angle_alpha   90.00
_cell.angle_beta   90.00
_cell.angle_gamma   90.00
#
_symmetry.space_group_name_H-M   'P 1'
#
loop_
_entity.id
_entity.type
_entity.pdbx_description
1 polymer ?
#
loop_
_entity_poly.entity_id
_entity_poly.type
_entity_poly.pdbx_seq_one_letter_code
_entity_poly.pdbx_strand_id
1 'polypeptide(L)'
;MALVQSLKEFNKLSAIPFGISSNSIEQHSEFAKNHNLSINLLADPDNNVIKTYTGTSKIGTVSSRQSFLIDPQGILRKIYNPVNAFSHAEEVLSDLKTLTEVIDQLGLLKRRQREMQDSINAASRIQNALLPNLKSILPINFGISLFYKPLEKIGGDCFWSKFNNDNKYWLGLFDCTGHGVPGAFITMVLLSGIQRIETQNHKITPVVLLKMIDEYLLEIFQTEEDKFASSGAEGAIVCFDNDKKSISFAGAKRPLWIQDKSGNISEIKSQRRILGQIPKIDNWEEKEISVDNL
;
A
#
# COMPACT_ATOMS: atom_id res chain seq x y z
N MET A 1 -29.57 28.05 31.85
CA MET A 1 -29.77 29.16 30.89
C MET A 1 -28.64 29.24 29.85
N ALA A 2 -27.34 29.09 30.20
CA ALA A 2 -26.25 29.17 29.23
C ALA A 2 -26.37 28.16 28.05
N LEU A 3 -26.71 26.90 28.29
CA LEU A 3 -26.94 25.89 27.24
C LEU A 3 -28.06 26.28 26.27
N VAL A 4 -29.17 26.88 26.77
CA VAL A 4 -30.29 27.30 25.90
C VAL A 4 -29.88 28.46 24.98
N GLN A 5 -29.11 29.40 25.52
CA GLN A 5 -28.57 30.51 24.70
C GLN A 5 -27.61 30.05 23.61
N SER A 6 -26.92 28.94 23.85
CA SER A 6 -25.92 28.36 22.93
C SER A 6 -26.49 27.33 21.95
N LEU A 7 -27.80 27.04 21.98
CA LEU A 7 -28.44 26.00 21.13
C LEU A 7 -28.16 26.20 19.61
N LYS A 8 -28.13 27.43 19.14
CA LYS A 8 -27.83 27.73 17.73
C LYS A 8 -26.42 27.27 17.35
N GLU A 9 -25.47 27.41 18.26
CA GLU A 9 -24.08 26.98 18.01
C GLU A 9 -23.95 25.45 18.09
N PHE A 10 -24.67 24.79 19.04
CA PHE A 10 -24.75 23.33 19.08
C PHE A 10 -25.35 22.77 17.78
N ASN A 11 -26.44 23.36 17.29
CA ASN A 11 -27.08 22.94 16.04
C ASN A 11 -26.14 23.09 14.81
N LYS A 12 -25.33 24.15 14.74
CA LYS A 12 -24.32 24.32 13.65
C LYS A 12 -23.29 23.20 13.65
N LEU A 13 -22.97 22.63 14.81
CA LEU A 13 -22.08 21.50 14.98
C LEU A 13 -22.81 20.15 14.95
N SER A 14 -24.09 20.12 14.55
CA SER A 14 -24.96 18.93 14.54
C SER A 14 -25.03 18.21 15.89
N ALA A 15 -24.84 18.94 16.98
CA ALA A 15 -24.92 18.42 18.34
C ALA A 15 -26.29 18.68 18.97
N ILE A 16 -26.84 17.67 19.61
CA ILE A 16 -28.17 17.73 20.26
C ILE A 16 -27.97 17.59 21.76
N PRO A 17 -28.18 18.66 22.56
CA PRO A 17 -28.13 18.57 24.00
C PRO A 17 -29.41 17.96 24.58
N PHE A 18 -29.24 17.06 25.55
CA PHE A 18 -30.31 16.47 26.35
C PHE A 18 -30.05 16.73 27.84
N GLY A 19 -31.10 16.99 28.60
CA GLY A 19 -31.05 16.94 30.07
C GLY A 19 -31.64 15.62 30.56
N ILE A 20 -31.02 14.99 31.56
CA ILE A 20 -31.55 13.77 32.21
C ILE A 20 -31.65 14.00 33.71
N SER A 21 -32.76 13.64 34.31
CA SER A 21 -32.93 13.62 35.76
C SER A 21 -33.91 12.54 36.21
N SER A 22 -33.95 12.29 37.52
CA SER A 22 -34.89 11.35 38.14
C SER A 22 -36.34 11.87 38.23
N ASN A 23 -36.62 13.05 37.71
CA ASN A 23 -37.98 13.60 37.68
C ASN A 23 -38.88 12.85 36.69
N SER A 24 -40.21 12.89 36.95
CA SER A 24 -41.20 12.33 36.03
C SER A 24 -41.36 13.18 34.77
N ILE A 25 -41.99 12.61 33.74
CA ILE A 25 -42.30 13.32 32.48
C ILE A 25 -43.17 14.57 32.74
N GLU A 26 -44.12 14.47 33.63
CA GLU A 26 -45.02 15.59 34.00
C GLU A 26 -44.22 16.73 34.65
N GLN A 27 -43.33 16.39 35.59
CA GLN A 27 -42.42 17.35 36.24
C GLN A 27 -41.48 18.01 35.24
N HIS A 28 -40.93 17.25 34.30
CA HIS A 28 -40.12 17.80 33.25
C HIS A 28 -40.89 18.73 32.31
N SER A 29 -42.12 18.39 31.96
CA SER A 29 -43.00 19.22 31.12
C SER A 29 -43.34 20.55 31.81
N GLU A 30 -43.67 20.51 33.07
CA GLU A 30 -43.95 21.72 33.89
C GLU A 30 -42.69 22.59 34.03
N PHE A 31 -41.54 21.98 34.34
CA PHE A 31 -40.27 22.68 34.44
C PHE A 31 -39.85 23.35 33.11
N ALA A 32 -40.00 22.64 31.99
CA ALA A 32 -39.70 23.18 30.67
C ALA A 32 -40.57 24.37 30.32
N LYS A 33 -41.89 24.33 30.63
CA LYS A 33 -42.81 25.42 30.40
C LYS A 33 -42.49 26.63 31.30
N ASN A 34 -42.26 26.40 32.59
CA ASN A 34 -42.00 27.48 33.56
C ASN A 34 -40.67 28.21 33.29
N HIS A 35 -39.70 27.54 32.70
CA HIS A 35 -38.38 28.09 32.39
C HIS A 35 -38.13 28.36 30.91
N ASN A 36 -39.14 28.18 30.04
CA ASN A 36 -39.10 28.35 28.59
C ASN A 36 -37.87 27.63 27.99
N LEU A 37 -37.70 26.34 28.38
CA LEU A 37 -36.56 25.52 27.92
C LEU A 37 -36.83 24.91 26.54
N SER A 38 -35.86 25.03 25.66
CA SER A 38 -35.92 24.48 24.28
C SER A 38 -35.01 23.26 24.08
N ILE A 39 -34.49 22.66 25.16
CA ILE A 39 -33.75 21.38 25.13
C ILE A 39 -34.65 20.21 25.51
N ASN A 40 -34.37 19.04 25.01
CA ASN A 40 -35.09 17.83 25.38
C ASN A 40 -34.70 17.36 26.78
N LEU A 41 -35.72 17.07 27.60
CA LEU A 41 -35.54 16.53 28.95
C LEU A 41 -35.99 15.06 28.96
N LEU A 42 -35.13 14.18 29.47
CA LEU A 42 -35.36 12.74 29.57
C LEU A 42 -35.61 12.35 31.03
N ALA A 43 -36.73 11.67 31.30
CA ALA A 43 -37.07 11.17 32.61
C ALA A 43 -36.38 9.83 32.87
N ASP A 44 -35.69 9.72 34.00
CA ASP A 44 -35.04 8.49 34.50
C ASP A 44 -35.38 8.28 35.99
N PRO A 45 -36.67 8.06 36.33
CA PRO A 45 -37.14 8.00 37.71
C PRO A 45 -36.47 6.89 38.52
N ASP A 46 -36.09 5.78 37.85
CA ASP A 46 -35.37 4.65 38.47
C ASP A 46 -33.88 4.86 38.56
N ASN A 47 -33.36 5.96 38.00
CA ASN A 47 -31.91 6.27 37.88
C ASN A 47 -31.10 5.22 37.16
N ASN A 48 -31.67 4.45 36.24
CA ASN A 48 -30.97 3.39 35.52
C ASN A 48 -29.93 3.94 34.57
N VAL A 49 -30.27 4.94 33.77
CA VAL A 49 -29.36 5.63 32.86
C VAL A 49 -28.31 6.43 33.62
N ILE A 50 -28.77 7.19 34.64
CA ILE A 50 -27.87 7.99 35.48
C ILE A 50 -26.82 7.10 36.15
N LYS A 51 -27.18 5.96 36.73
CA LYS A 51 -26.24 5.00 37.32
C LYS A 51 -25.23 4.46 36.29
N THR A 52 -25.68 4.15 35.09
CA THR A 52 -24.85 3.63 34.03
C THR A 52 -23.73 4.60 33.65
N TYR A 53 -24.06 5.88 33.53
CA TYR A 53 -23.09 6.90 33.14
C TYR A 53 -22.25 7.43 34.30
N THR A 54 -22.82 7.55 35.50
CA THR A 54 -22.13 8.14 36.65
C THR A 54 -21.38 7.12 37.53
N GLY A 55 -21.70 5.84 37.40
CA GLY A 55 -21.12 4.78 38.23
C GLY A 55 -21.55 4.84 39.71
N THR A 56 -22.47 5.75 40.10
CA THR A 56 -22.86 5.91 41.50
C THR A 56 -24.23 5.31 41.79
N SER A 57 -24.28 4.45 42.81
CA SER A 57 -25.52 3.89 43.36
C SER A 57 -26.10 4.67 44.57
N LYS A 58 -25.55 5.86 44.86
CA LYS A 58 -26.03 6.64 46.01
C LYS A 58 -27.33 7.38 45.66
N ILE A 59 -28.45 6.79 46.07
CA ILE A 59 -29.76 7.42 46.08
C ILE A 59 -29.74 8.42 47.23
N GLY A 60 -30.01 9.71 46.96
CA GLY A 60 -30.36 10.68 48.01
C GLY A 60 -29.40 11.86 48.26
N THR A 61 -28.33 12.01 47.51
CA THR A 61 -27.55 13.27 47.48
C THR A 61 -27.75 13.93 46.12
N VAL A 62 -27.86 15.26 46.11
CA VAL A 62 -27.91 16.09 44.90
C VAL A 62 -26.92 15.55 43.92
N SER A 63 -27.38 15.04 42.78
CA SER A 63 -26.50 14.47 41.73
C SER A 63 -25.47 15.50 41.38
N SER A 64 -24.20 15.15 41.53
CA SER A 64 -23.11 16.00 41.04
C SER A 64 -23.42 16.32 39.59
N ARG A 65 -23.45 17.62 39.24
CA ARG A 65 -23.73 18.03 37.86
C ARG A 65 -22.62 17.48 36.98
N GLN A 66 -22.96 16.53 36.11
CA GLN A 66 -22.08 15.91 35.15
C GLN A 66 -22.67 16.05 33.77
N SER A 67 -21.79 16.12 32.76
CA SER A 67 -22.21 16.06 31.37
C SER A 67 -21.31 15.10 30.61
N PHE A 68 -21.84 14.53 29.56
CA PHE A 68 -21.24 13.50 28.76
C PHE A 68 -21.30 13.92 27.29
N LEU A 69 -20.17 13.91 26.62
CA LEU A 69 -20.06 14.13 25.18
C LEU A 69 -19.97 12.78 24.48
N ILE A 70 -20.97 12.48 23.67
CA ILE A 70 -21.11 11.20 22.96
C ILE A 70 -21.11 11.49 21.46
N ASP A 71 -20.31 10.74 20.70
CA ASP A 71 -20.26 10.89 19.25
C ASP A 71 -21.44 10.18 18.53
N PRO A 72 -21.62 10.39 17.21
CA PRO A 72 -22.68 9.75 16.43
C PRO A 72 -22.61 8.22 16.40
N GLN A 73 -21.48 7.60 16.77
CA GLN A 73 -21.31 6.16 16.89
C GLN A 73 -21.66 5.62 18.28
N GLY A 74 -22.11 6.50 19.20
CA GLY A 74 -22.44 6.13 20.57
C GLY A 74 -21.24 6.02 21.50
N ILE A 75 -20.05 6.49 21.08
CA ILE A 75 -18.84 6.42 21.89
C ILE A 75 -18.75 7.63 22.79
N LEU A 76 -18.57 7.41 24.10
CA LEU A 76 -18.32 8.44 25.09
C LEU A 76 -16.93 9.06 24.86
N ARG A 77 -16.90 10.33 24.49
CA ARG A 77 -15.67 11.07 24.16
C ARG A 77 -15.11 11.89 25.31
N LYS A 78 -15.99 12.49 26.11
CA LYS A 78 -15.55 13.30 27.26
C LYS A 78 -16.60 13.27 28.38
N ILE A 79 -16.11 13.31 29.61
CA ILE A 79 -16.89 13.45 30.83
C ILE A 79 -16.53 14.78 31.48
N TYR A 80 -17.52 15.61 31.80
CA TYR A 80 -17.35 16.85 32.51
C TYR A 80 -17.84 16.65 33.96
N ASN A 81 -16.92 16.70 34.91
CA ASN A 81 -17.22 16.51 36.34
C ASN A 81 -16.16 17.18 37.20
N PRO A 82 -16.53 18.20 38.02
CA PRO A 82 -17.83 18.84 38.10
C PRO A 82 -18.11 19.81 36.95
N VAL A 83 -19.37 20.12 36.71
CA VAL A 83 -19.80 21.08 35.69
C VAL A 83 -19.91 22.48 36.29
N ASN A 84 -19.19 23.45 35.72
CA ASN A 84 -19.40 24.86 36.02
C ASN A 84 -20.56 25.43 35.20
N ALA A 85 -21.67 25.77 35.83
CA ALA A 85 -22.90 26.19 35.15
C ALA A 85 -22.73 27.44 34.25
N PHE A 86 -21.70 28.29 34.50
CA PHE A 86 -21.50 29.55 33.76
C PHE A 86 -20.69 29.35 32.51
N SER A 87 -19.62 28.53 32.56
CA SER A 87 -18.68 28.34 31.46
C SER A 87 -18.88 27.02 30.68
N HIS A 88 -19.76 26.14 31.18
CA HIS A 88 -19.88 24.79 30.63
C HIS A 88 -20.30 24.74 29.16
N ALA A 89 -21.20 25.61 28.73
CA ALA A 89 -21.63 25.65 27.33
C ALA A 89 -20.49 26.00 26.37
N GLU A 90 -19.64 26.96 26.77
CA GLU A 90 -18.49 27.39 25.98
C GLU A 90 -17.43 26.28 25.95
N GLU A 91 -17.19 25.63 27.09
CA GLU A 91 -16.25 24.50 27.18
C GLU A 91 -16.67 23.35 26.25
N VAL A 92 -17.93 22.93 26.32
CA VAL A 92 -18.47 21.86 25.45
C VAL A 92 -18.42 22.25 23.99
N LEU A 93 -18.76 23.50 23.64
CA LEU A 93 -18.69 23.98 22.25
C LEU A 93 -17.26 23.99 21.72
N SER A 94 -16.27 24.35 22.54
CA SER A 94 -14.85 24.29 22.17
C SER A 94 -14.41 22.86 21.88
N ASP A 95 -14.76 21.94 22.77
CA ASP A 95 -14.45 20.52 22.62
C ASP A 95 -15.14 19.91 21.38
N LEU A 96 -16.41 20.26 21.15
CA LEU A 96 -17.16 19.82 19.97
C LEU A 96 -16.52 20.30 18.67
N LYS A 97 -16.07 21.56 18.59
CA LYS A 97 -15.37 22.08 17.42
C LYS A 97 -14.11 21.26 17.13
N THR A 98 -13.27 21.09 18.15
CA THR A 98 -12.04 20.31 18.06
C THR A 98 -12.32 18.87 17.64
N LEU A 99 -13.33 18.23 18.25
CA LEU A 99 -13.70 16.86 17.93
C LEU A 99 -14.21 16.73 16.48
N THR A 100 -15.02 17.66 16.02
CA THR A 100 -15.55 17.68 14.65
C THR A 100 -14.41 17.83 13.64
N GLU A 101 -13.49 18.77 13.86
CA GLU A 101 -12.31 18.94 13.01
C GLU A 101 -11.45 17.67 12.92
N VAL A 102 -11.20 17.01 14.04
CA VAL A 102 -10.44 15.74 14.09
C VAL A 102 -11.17 14.62 13.33
N ILE A 103 -12.49 14.51 13.52
CA ILE A 103 -13.29 13.49 12.83
C ILE A 103 -13.26 13.73 11.30
N ASP A 104 -13.42 14.98 10.87
CA ASP A 104 -13.38 15.34 9.44
C ASP A 104 -12.01 15.06 8.83
N GLN A 105 -10.93 15.42 9.52
CA GLN A 105 -9.57 15.11 9.07
C GLN A 105 -9.32 13.60 8.95
N LEU A 106 -9.76 12.82 9.95
CA LEU A 106 -9.67 11.36 9.91
C LEU A 106 -10.48 10.76 8.76
N GLY A 107 -11.68 11.31 8.50
CA GLY A 107 -12.52 10.93 7.38
C GLY A 107 -11.84 11.17 6.03
N LEU A 108 -11.23 12.34 5.88
CA LEU A 108 -10.46 12.72 4.68
C LEU A 108 -9.23 11.81 4.48
N LEU A 109 -8.46 11.57 5.54
CA LEU A 109 -7.29 10.69 5.49
C LEU A 109 -7.67 9.26 5.10
N LYS A 110 -8.73 8.70 5.68
CA LYS A 110 -9.24 7.37 5.32
C LYS A 110 -9.68 7.29 3.86
N ARG A 111 -10.33 8.35 3.33
CA ARG A 111 -10.72 8.41 1.92
C ARG A 111 -9.49 8.40 1.00
N ARG A 112 -8.51 9.28 1.25
CA ARG A 112 -7.25 9.34 0.49
C ARG A 112 -6.49 8.02 0.52
N GLN A 113 -6.44 7.37 1.68
CA GLN A 113 -5.80 6.06 1.82
C GLN A 113 -6.49 4.99 0.95
N ARG A 114 -7.84 4.99 0.89
CA ARG A 114 -8.59 4.05 0.01
C ARG A 114 -8.30 4.33 -1.46
N GLU A 115 -8.39 5.59 -1.90
CA GLU A 115 -8.10 5.99 -3.28
C GLU A 115 -6.69 5.58 -3.70
N MET A 116 -5.70 5.80 -2.84
CA MET A 116 -4.32 5.36 -3.08
C MET A 116 -4.21 3.83 -3.16
N GLN A 117 -4.88 3.10 -2.26
CA GLN A 117 -4.88 1.64 -2.27
C GLN A 117 -5.53 1.07 -3.54
N ASP A 118 -6.61 1.70 -4.02
CA ASP A 118 -7.29 1.30 -5.27
C ASP A 118 -6.38 1.54 -6.49
N SER A 119 -5.64 2.65 -6.50
CA SER A 119 -4.64 2.94 -7.54
C SER A 119 -3.50 1.92 -7.55
N ILE A 120 -2.97 1.54 -6.38
CA ILE A 120 -1.95 0.49 -6.25
C ILE A 120 -2.50 -0.87 -6.72
N ASN A 121 -3.75 -1.21 -6.39
CA ASN A 121 -4.38 -2.43 -6.84
C ASN A 121 -4.54 -2.47 -8.38
N ALA A 122 -4.86 -1.34 -8.99
CA ALA A 122 -4.93 -1.23 -10.45
C ALA A 122 -3.55 -1.39 -11.09
N ALA A 123 -2.52 -0.73 -10.57
CA ALA A 123 -1.13 -0.87 -11.03
C ALA A 123 -0.63 -2.30 -10.91
N SER A 124 -0.95 -2.99 -9.80
CA SER A 124 -0.60 -4.40 -9.60
C SER A 124 -1.21 -5.32 -10.67
N ARG A 125 -2.47 -5.08 -11.07
CA ARG A 125 -3.09 -5.85 -12.15
C ARG A 125 -2.38 -5.64 -13.47
N ILE A 126 -1.96 -4.41 -13.78
CA ILE A 126 -1.22 -4.10 -15.00
C ILE A 126 0.15 -4.76 -14.99
N GLN A 127 0.92 -4.62 -13.90
CA GLN A 127 2.23 -5.25 -13.76
C GLN A 127 2.14 -6.77 -13.89
N ASN A 128 1.18 -7.41 -13.21
CA ASN A 128 0.99 -8.87 -13.28
C ASN A 128 0.58 -9.35 -14.68
N ALA A 129 -0.11 -8.51 -15.46
CA ALA A 129 -0.45 -8.86 -16.85
C ALA A 129 0.75 -8.87 -17.80
N LEU A 130 1.83 -8.17 -17.45
CA LEU A 130 3.09 -8.16 -18.22
C LEU A 130 4.01 -9.33 -17.85
N LEU A 131 3.83 -9.94 -16.67
CA LEU A 131 4.62 -11.09 -16.26
C LEU A 131 4.17 -12.34 -17.02
N PRO A 132 5.11 -13.17 -17.49
CA PRO A 132 4.78 -14.36 -18.26
C PRO A 132 4.09 -15.43 -17.41
N ASN A 133 3.18 -16.16 -18.01
CA ASN A 133 2.62 -17.35 -17.39
C ASN A 133 3.57 -18.54 -17.59
N LEU A 134 4.39 -18.86 -16.60
CA LEU A 134 5.37 -19.93 -16.67
C LEU A 134 4.78 -21.28 -17.04
N LYS A 135 3.57 -21.58 -16.58
CA LYS A 135 2.89 -22.88 -16.86
C LYS A 135 2.57 -23.09 -18.34
N SER A 136 2.38 -22.01 -19.10
CA SER A 136 2.04 -22.09 -20.53
C SER A 136 3.25 -22.15 -21.45
N ILE A 137 4.48 -21.96 -20.92
CA ILE A 137 5.70 -21.79 -21.72
C ILE A 137 6.62 -23.02 -21.63
N LEU A 138 6.42 -23.87 -20.62
CA LEU A 138 7.30 -25.00 -20.36
C LEU A 138 6.96 -26.23 -21.18
N PRO A 139 7.95 -26.89 -21.85
CA PRO A 139 7.75 -28.22 -22.37
C PRO A 139 7.68 -29.23 -21.23
N ILE A 140 7.08 -30.37 -21.54
CA ILE A 140 6.79 -31.46 -20.62
C ILE A 140 8.03 -32.00 -19.90
N ASN A 141 9.22 -31.78 -20.45
CA ASN A 141 10.48 -32.35 -19.97
C ASN A 141 11.37 -31.42 -19.12
N PHE A 142 10.90 -30.21 -18.83
CA PHE A 142 11.63 -29.22 -18.04
C PHE A 142 10.91 -28.92 -16.74
N GLY A 143 11.59 -29.10 -15.61
CA GLY A 143 11.10 -28.65 -14.30
C GLY A 143 11.61 -27.23 -14.01
N ILE A 144 10.72 -26.23 -13.91
CA ILE A 144 11.05 -24.90 -13.39
C ILE A 144 10.28 -24.65 -12.12
N SER A 145 10.98 -24.12 -11.12
CA SER A 145 10.39 -23.57 -9.91
C SER A 145 10.80 -22.12 -9.76
N LEU A 146 9.84 -21.23 -9.63
CA LEU A 146 10.06 -19.82 -9.39
C LEU A 146 9.57 -19.45 -7.98
N PHE A 147 10.48 -18.87 -7.18
CA PHE A 147 10.12 -18.20 -5.95
C PHE A 147 10.04 -16.70 -6.22
N TYR A 148 8.82 -16.15 -6.21
CA TYR A 148 8.54 -14.74 -6.45
C TYR A 148 7.65 -14.20 -5.33
N LYS A 149 8.22 -13.34 -4.48
CA LYS A 149 7.50 -12.78 -3.33
C LYS A 149 7.90 -11.30 -3.18
N PRO A 150 7.25 -10.39 -3.89
CA PRO A 150 7.53 -8.97 -3.76
C PRO A 150 7.19 -8.47 -2.35
N LEU A 151 7.92 -7.44 -1.90
CA LEU A 151 7.71 -6.81 -0.59
C LEU A 151 6.33 -6.13 -0.50
N GLU A 152 5.92 -5.48 -1.58
CA GLU A 152 4.64 -4.79 -1.72
C GLU A 152 3.81 -5.43 -2.85
N LYS A 153 2.59 -4.93 -3.09
CA LYS A 153 1.71 -5.45 -4.17
C LYS A 153 2.30 -5.24 -5.57
N ILE A 154 3.18 -4.25 -5.71
CA ILE A 154 3.92 -3.91 -6.91
C ILE A 154 5.38 -3.74 -6.53
N GLY A 155 6.31 -4.03 -7.43
CA GLY A 155 7.73 -4.01 -7.08
C GLY A 155 8.68 -3.88 -8.27
N GLY A 156 9.98 -3.77 -7.94
CA GLY A 156 11.07 -3.70 -8.90
C GLY A 156 11.51 -5.05 -9.44
N ASP A 157 11.25 -6.13 -8.71
CA ASP A 157 11.60 -7.47 -9.17
C ASP A 157 10.68 -7.90 -10.31
N CYS A 158 11.25 -8.51 -11.35
CA CYS A 158 10.48 -9.15 -12.40
C CYS A 158 11.23 -10.31 -13.02
N PHE A 159 10.47 -11.12 -13.74
CA PHE A 159 11.00 -12.22 -14.54
C PHE A 159 10.38 -12.19 -15.94
N TRP A 160 11.11 -12.73 -16.88
CA TRP A 160 10.69 -12.88 -18.25
C TRP A 160 11.04 -14.28 -18.73
N SER A 161 10.22 -14.86 -19.60
CA SER A 161 10.49 -16.16 -20.18
C SER A 161 9.87 -16.30 -21.56
N LYS A 162 10.53 -17.04 -22.42
CA LYS A 162 10.09 -17.33 -23.78
C LYS A 162 10.55 -18.71 -24.22
N PHE A 163 9.70 -19.39 -24.95
CA PHE A 163 10.07 -20.52 -25.78
C PHE A 163 9.92 -20.14 -27.26
N ASN A 164 10.94 -20.37 -28.08
CA ASN A 164 10.89 -20.04 -29.47
C ASN A 164 10.83 -21.30 -30.36
N ASN A 165 10.57 -21.07 -31.65
CA ASN A 165 10.46 -22.16 -32.64
C ASN A 165 11.77 -22.89 -32.89
N ASP A 166 12.93 -22.33 -32.47
CA ASP A 166 14.28 -22.92 -32.61
C ASP A 166 14.60 -23.84 -31.41
N ASN A 167 13.60 -24.35 -30.71
CA ASN A 167 13.74 -25.25 -29.55
C ASN A 167 14.61 -24.68 -28.42
N LYS A 168 14.52 -23.35 -28.21
CA LYS A 168 15.28 -22.61 -27.19
C LYS A 168 14.39 -22.05 -26.11
N TYR A 169 14.82 -22.22 -24.85
CA TYR A 169 14.23 -21.66 -23.67
C TYR A 169 14.99 -20.46 -23.20
N TRP A 170 14.27 -19.38 -22.99
CA TRP A 170 14.81 -18.12 -22.48
C TRP A 170 14.21 -17.82 -21.13
N LEU A 171 15.06 -17.48 -20.20
CA LEU A 171 14.67 -17.02 -18.86
C LEU A 171 15.46 -15.77 -18.53
N GLY A 172 14.77 -14.76 -18.03
CA GLY A 172 15.36 -13.54 -17.50
C GLY A 172 14.86 -13.28 -16.08
N LEU A 173 15.76 -12.90 -15.19
CA LEU A 173 15.46 -12.42 -13.86
C LEU A 173 16.05 -11.03 -13.71
N PHE A 174 15.27 -10.08 -13.22
CA PHE A 174 15.67 -8.70 -13.09
C PHE A 174 15.22 -8.12 -11.76
N ASP A 175 16.08 -7.30 -11.18
CA ASP A 175 15.85 -6.50 -9.98
C ASP A 175 16.03 -5.03 -10.35
N CYS A 176 14.92 -4.34 -10.54
CA CYS A 176 14.90 -2.93 -10.93
C CYS A 176 15.09 -2.04 -9.72
N THR A 177 15.77 -0.93 -9.88
CA THR A 177 16.05 0.03 -8.82
C THR A 177 14.77 0.56 -8.17
N GLY A 178 14.69 0.47 -6.85
CA GLY A 178 13.57 0.96 -6.05
C GLY A 178 12.48 -0.08 -5.81
N HIS A 179 11.55 0.25 -4.92
CA HIS A 179 10.43 -0.61 -4.53
C HIS A 179 9.10 0.15 -4.73
N GLY A 180 7.98 -0.55 -4.59
CA GLY A 180 6.66 0.03 -4.77
C GLY A 180 6.45 0.59 -6.19
N VAL A 181 5.78 1.73 -6.29
CA VAL A 181 5.41 2.36 -7.56
C VAL A 181 6.61 2.70 -8.45
N PRO A 182 7.69 3.35 -7.97
CA PRO A 182 8.85 3.65 -8.81
C PRO A 182 9.50 2.41 -9.41
N GLY A 183 9.77 1.38 -8.60
CA GLY A 183 10.33 0.11 -9.09
C GLY A 183 9.44 -0.57 -10.12
N ALA A 184 8.11 -0.57 -9.90
CA ALA A 184 7.15 -1.13 -10.83
C ALA A 184 7.17 -0.43 -12.20
N PHE A 185 7.35 0.89 -12.26
CA PHE A 185 7.48 1.60 -13.53
C PHE A 185 8.73 1.18 -14.29
N ILE A 186 9.88 1.04 -13.61
CA ILE A 186 11.12 0.57 -14.24
C ILE A 186 10.92 -0.86 -14.77
N THR A 187 10.29 -1.74 -14.01
CA THR A 187 9.91 -3.10 -14.44
C THR A 187 9.07 -3.08 -15.72
N MET A 188 8.06 -2.21 -15.79
CA MET A 188 7.20 -2.10 -16.97
C MET A 188 7.98 -1.63 -18.20
N VAL A 189 8.85 -0.63 -18.03
CA VAL A 189 9.74 -0.13 -19.09
C VAL A 189 10.65 -1.25 -19.58
N LEU A 190 11.29 -1.98 -18.66
CA LEU A 190 12.20 -3.09 -18.99
C LEU A 190 11.48 -4.20 -19.77
N LEU A 191 10.34 -4.69 -19.26
CA LEU A 191 9.57 -5.76 -19.93
C LEU A 191 9.04 -5.33 -21.31
N SER A 192 8.60 -4.08 -21.44
CA SER A 192 8.18 -3.51 -22.74
C SER A 192 9.35 -3.40 -23.70
N GLY A 193 10.54 -3.02 -23.20
CA GLY A 193 11.78 -3.00 -23.98
C GLY A 193 12.16 -4.39 -24.51
N ILE A 194 12.10 -5.42 -23.65
CA ILE A 194 12.37 -6.79 -24.07
C ILE A 194 11.40 -7.20 -25.20
N GLN A 195 10.12 -6.96 -25.03
CA GLN A 195 9.11 -7.30 -26.03
C GLN A 195 9.36 -6.58 -27.37
N ARG A 196 9.73 -5.30 -27.34
CA ARG A 196 10.09 -4.53 -28.53
C ARG A 196 11.33 -5.11 -29.25
N ILE A 197 12.39 -5.43 -28.49
CA ILE A 197 13.63 -5.97 -29.02
C ILE A 197 13.40 -7.32 -29.70
N GLU A 198 12.59 -8.19 -29.09
CA GLU A 198 12.23 -9.51 -29.62
C GLU A 198 11.52 -9.46 -30.95
N THR A 199 10.69 -8.46 -31.18
CA THR A 199 9.95 -8.33 -32.46
C THR A 199 10.82 -7.87 -33.61
N GLN A 200 11.98 -7.28 -33.33
CA GLN A 200 12.85 -6.67 -34.34
C GLN A 200 14.03 -7.57 -34.76
N ASN A 201 14.39 -8.57 -33.97
CA ASN A 201 15.62 -9.33 -34.16
C ASN A 201 15.39 -10.85 -34.15
N HIS A 202 15.88 -11.54 -35.18
CA HIS A 202 15.74 -12.99 -35.34
C HIS A 202 16.98 -13.81 -34.84
N LYS A 203 18.11 -13.17 -34.57
CA LYS A 203 19.30 -13.84 -34.07
C LYS A 203 19.83 -13.12 -32.82
N ILE A 204 19.21 -13.44 -31.68
CA ILE A 204 19.53 -12.85 -30.39
C ILE A 204 20.30 -13.92 -29.58
N THR A 205 21.34 -13.50 -28.86
CA THR A 205 21.96 -14.28 -27.78
C THR A 205 21.73 -13.57 -26.44
N PRO A 206 21.94 -14.24 -25.30
CA PRO A 206 21.73 -13.59 -23.98
C PRO A 206 22.50 -12.29 -23.82
N VAL A 207 23.75 -12.23 -24.29
CA VAL A 207 24.58 -11.03 -24.23
C VAL A 207 24.04 -9.93 -25.12
N VAL A 208 23.61 -10.26 -26.34
CA VAL A 208 23.02 -9.27 -27.26
C VAL A 208 21.76 -8.70 -26.73
N LEU A 209 20.85 -9.56 -26.18
CA LEU A 209 19.60 -9.11 -25.57
C LEU A 209 19.88 -8.20 -24.37
N LEU A 210 20.80 -8.59 -23.49
CA LEU A 210 21.13 -7.80 -22.30
C LEU A 210 21.74 -6.43 -22.68
N LYS A 211 22.59 -6.38 -23.72
CA LYS A 211 23.14 -5.14 -24.25
C LYS A 211 22.05 -4.23 -24.84
N MET A 212 21.15 -4.77 -25.62
CA MET A 212 20.03 -3.99 -26.19
C MET A 212 19.07 -3.47 -25.13
N ILE A 213 18.84 -4.24 -24.07
CA ILE A 213 18.06 -3.76 -22.90
C ILE A 213 18.79 -2.60 -22.22
N ASP A 214 20.11 -2.72 -22.04
CA ASP A 214 20.92 -1.67 -21.43
C ASP A 214 20.86 -0.36 -22.25
N GLU A 215 21.05 -0.45 -23.56
CA GLU A 215 20.96 0.69 -24.48
C GLU A 215 19.55 1.32 -24.44
N TYR A 216 18.51 0.50 -24.44
CA TYR A 216 17.13 0.97 -24.36
C TYR A 216 16.82 1.69 -23.03
N LEU A 217 17.28 1.15 -21.91
CA LEU A 217 17.09 1.80 -20.61
C LEU A 217 17.92 3.08 -20.49
N LEU A 218 19.13 3.10 -21.06
CA LEU A 218 19.96 4.30 -21.13
C LEU A 218 19.26 5.41 -21.93
N GLU A 219 18.69 5.10 -23.08
CA GLU A 219 17.94 6.05 -23.91
C GLU A 219 16.76 6.69 -23.12
N ILE A 220 16.05 5.89 -22.32
CA ILE A 220 14.88 6.38 -21.57
C ILE A 220 15.29 7.16 -20.33
N PHE A 221 16.32 6.74 -19.59
CA PHE A 221 16.67 7.33 -18.30
C PHE A 221 17.68 8.48 -18.41
N GLN A 222 18.39 8.62 -19.49
CA GLN A 222 19.26 9.76 -19.78
C GLN A 222 18.43 10.94 -20.29
N THR A 223 17.64 11.54 -19.42
CA THR A 223 17.03 12.86 -19.69
C THR A 223 17.89 13.95 -19.04
N GLU A 224 17.88 15.16 -19.62
CA GLU A 224 18.68 16.32 -19.17
C GLU A 224 18.46 16.73 -17.68
N GLU A 225 17.44 16.19 -17.05
CA GLU A 225 17.20 16.36 -15.62
C GLU A 225 17.69 15.10 -14.87
N ASP A 226 18.77 15.19 -14.13
CA ASP A 226 19.47 14.15 -13.30
C ASP A 226 18.58 13.27 -12.36
N LYS A 227 17.27 13.38 -12.40
CA LYS A 227 16.35 12.71 -11.48
C LYS A 227 16.32 11.19 -11.60
N PHE A 228 16.71 10.64 -12.76
CA PHE A 228 16.71 9.19 -13.04
C PHE A 228 18.09 8.60 -13.25
N ALA A 229 19.16 9.38 -13.09
CA ALA A 229 20.54 8.94 -13.32
C ALA A 229 20.99 7.70 -12.50
N SER A 230 20.30 7.42 -11.39
CA SER A 230 20.52 6.22 -10.57
C SER A 230 19.55 5.08 -10.88
N SER A 231 18.59 5.28 -11.79
CA SER A 231 17.63 4.25 -12.17
C SER A 231 18.29 3.21 -13.08
N GLY A 232 17.84 1.96 -12.94
CA GLY A 232 18.39 0.87 -13.72
C GLY A 232 17.92 -0.48 -13.21
N ALA A 233 18.53 -1.54 -13.71
CA ALA A 233 18.25 -2.90 -13.27
C ALA A 233 19.52 -3.75 -13.15
N GLU A 234 19.56 -4.61 -12.15
CA GLU A 234 20.43 -5.78 -12.12
C GLU A 234 19.67 -6.95 -12.74
N GLY A 235 20.32 -7.80 -13.49
CA GLY A 235 19.59 -8.90 -14.11
C GLY A 235 20.49 -9.93 -14.76
N ALA A 236 19.88 -11.04 -15.12
CA ALA A 236 20.55 -12.13 -15.83
C ALA A 236 19.60 -12.76 -16.83
N ILE A 237 20.15 -13.19 -17.94
CA ILE A 237 19.44 -13.91 -19.01
C ILE A 237 20.17 -15.24 -19.25
N VAL A 238 19.37 -16.30 -19.30
CA VAL A 238 19.81 -17.66 -19.65
C VAL A 238 19.04 -18.10 -20.89
N CYS A 239 19.72 -18.67 -21.83
CA CYS A 239 19.17 -19.37 -22.98
C CYS A 239 19.58 -20.83 -22.95
N PHE A 240 18.65 -21.72 -22.80
CA PHE A 240 18.87 -23.15 -22.95
C PHE A 240 18.55 -23.56 -24.39
N ASP A 241 19.56 -24.07 -25.11
CA ASP A 241 19.44 -24.62 -26.46
C ASP A 241 19.28 -26.14 -26.33
N ASN A 242 18.05 -26.62 -26.57
CA ASN A 242 17.75 -28.05 -26.41
C ASN A 242 18.43 -28.93 -27.47
N ASP A 243 18.65 -28.40 -28.66
CA ASP A 243 19.26 -29.14 -29.75
C ASP A 243 20.79 -29.29 -29.52
N LYS A 244 21.42 -28.25 -29.02
CA LYS A 244 22.87 -28.27 -28.72
C LYS A 244 23.18 -28.79 -27.31
N LYS A 245 22.16 -28.98 -26.46
CA LYS A 245 22.34 -29.28 -25.04
C LYS A 245 23.34 -28.34 -24.36
N SER A 246 23.18 -27.05 -24.62
CA SER A 246 24.02 -26.01 -24.04
C SER A 246 23.18 -24.91 -23.37
N ILE A 247 23.79 -24.24 -22.41
CA ILE A 247 23.25 -23.07 -21.73
C ILE A 247 24.15 -21.88 -22.07
N SER A 248 23.57 -20.83 -22.67
CA SER A 248 24.21 -19.54 -22.80
C SER A 248 23.74 -18.61 -21.71
N PHE A 249 24.64 -17.88 -21.09
CA PHE A 249 24.38 -17.00 -19.96
C PHE A 249 25.03 -15.63 -20.14
N ALA A 250 24.30 -14.58 -19.81
CA ALA A 250 24.82 -13.23 -19.62
C ALA A 250 24.15 -12.59 -18.39
N GLY A 251 24.95 -11.89 -17.58
CA GLY A 251 24.45 -11.28 -16.34
C GLY A 251 25.06 -9.92 -16.06
N ALA A 252 24.23 -9.03 -15.51
CA ALA A 252 24.58 -7.73 -14.94
C ALA A 252 24.34 -7.79 -13.43
N LYS A 253 25.41 -7.94 -12.64
CA LYS A 253 25.43 -8.13 -11.18
C LYS A 253 24.63 -9.34 -10.62
N ARG A 254 24.04 -10.16 -11.46
CA ARG A 254 23.32 -11.38 -11.06
C ARG A 254 24.05 -12.60 -11.62
N PRO A 255 24.72 -13.41 -10.79
CA PRO A 255 25.40 -14.61 -11.21
C PRO A 255 24.42 -15.75 -11.48
N LEU A 256 24.91 -16.80 -12.19
CA LEU A 256 24.22 -18.07 -12.35
C LEU A 256 24.92 -19.12 -11.49
N TRP A 257 24.13 -19.85 -10.71
CA TRP A 257 24.61 -21.00 -9.94
C TRP A 257 24.22 -22.29 -10.62
N ILE A 258 25.15 -23.20 -10.78
CA ILE A 258 24.95 -24.48 -11.43
C ILE A 258 25.35 -25.59 -10.48
N GLN A 259 24.52 -26.63 -10.40
CA GLN A 259 24.84 -27.86 -9.69
C GLN A 259 25.07 -28.98 -10.70
N ASP A 260 26.22 -29.66 -10.60
CA ASP A 260 26.51 -30.83 -11.42
C ASP A 260 25.85 -32.12 -10.89
N LYS A 261 25.95 -33.22 -11.67
CA LYS A 261 25.40 -34.53 -11.28
C LYS A 261 26.01 -35.11 -9.99
N SER A 262 27.18 -34.64 -9.60
CA SER A 262 27.86 -35.04 -8.38
C SER A 262 27.41 -34.21 -7.16
N GLY A 263 26.56 -33.18 -7.38
CA GLY A 263 26.08 -32.29 -6.35
C GLY A 263 27.00 -31.08 -6.09
N ASN A 264 28.09 -30.89 -6.83
CA ASN A 264 28.97 -29.74 -6.67
C ASN A 264 28.28 -28.48 -7.23
N ILE A 265 28.39 -27.39 -6.50
CA ILE A 265 27.82 -26.10 -6.91
C ILE A 265 28.96 -25.19 -7.39
N SER A 266 28.78 -24.60 -8.56
CA SER A 266 29.70 -23.62 -9.15
C SER A 266 28.98 -22.31 -9.48
N GLU A 267 29.70 -21.20 -9.32
CA GLU A 267 29.20 -19.86 -9.64
C GLU A 267 29.75 -19.44 -11.02
N ILE A 268 28.85 -19.10 -11.92
CA ILE A 268 29.17 -18.41 -13.17
C ILE A 268 28.99 -16.92 -12.91
N LYS A 269 30.12 -16.22 -12.80
CA LYS A 269 30.17 -14.79 -12.49
C LYS A 269 29.51 -13.95 -13.58
N SER A 270 28.74 -12.97 -13.15
CA SER A 270 28.19 -11.90 -13.99
C SER A 270 29.14 -10.71 -14.08
N GLN A 271 28.82 -9.77 -14.94
CA GLN A 271 29.53 -8.50 -15.03
C GLN A 271 29.10 -7.56 -13.91
N ARG A 272 30.03 -6.70 -13.48
CA ARG A 272 29.77 -5.67 -12.43
C ARG A 272 29.16 -4.40 -13.04
N ARG A 273 28.01 -4.54 -13.67
CA ARG A 273 27.31 -3.49 -14.39
C ARG A 273 25.84 -3.42 -13.94
N ILE A 274 25.26 -2.24 -14.00
CA ILE A 274 23.81 -2.01 -13.83
C ILE A 274 23.28 -1.60 -15.20
N LEU A 275 22.20 -2.23 -15.65
CA LEU A 275 21.51 -1.90 -16.89
C LEU A 275 20.89 -0.51 -16.81
N GLY A 276 21.02 0.29 -17.86
CA GLY A 276 20.47 1.66 -17.89
C GLY A 276 21.34 2.70 -17.21
N GLN A 277 22.55 2.35 -16.75
CA GLN A 277 23.53 3.29 -16.21
C GLN A 277 24.79 3.38 -17.07
N ILE A 278 25.39 4.57 -17.15
CA ILE A 278 26.61 4.79 -17.92
C ILE A 278 27.73 3.87 -17.40
N PRO A 279 28.26 2.98 -18.22
CA PRO A 279 29.26 2.00 -17.77
C PRO A 279 30.63 2.64 -17.62
N LYS A 280 31.39 2.16 -16.63
CA LYS A 280 32.83 2.46 -16.54
C LYS A 280 33.66 1.70 -17.57
N ILE A 281 33.19 0.52 -17.98
CA ILE A 281 33.83 -0.36 -18.95
C ILE A 281 32.73 -0.93 -19.86
N ASP A 282 32.84 -0.76 -21.16
CA ASP A 282 31.89 -1.28 -22.14
C ASP A 282 32.34 -2.64 -22.66
N ASN A 283 32.24 -3.66 -21.81
CA ASN A 283 32.53 -5.03 -22.17
C ASN A 283 31.39 -5.95 -21.73
N TRP A 284 30.80 -6.63 -22.71
CA TRP A 284 29.73 -7.60 -22.46
C TRP A 284 30.28 -9.01 -22.77
N GLU A 285 30.13 -9.95 -21.85
CA GLU A 285 30.58 -11.32 -21.98
C GLU A 285 29.42 -12.30 -21.93
N GLU A 286 29.44 -13.29 -22.80
CA GLU A 286 28.57 -14.46 -22.78
C GLU A 286 29.39 -15.68 -22.32
N LYS A 287 28.77 -16.50 -21.51
CA LYS A 287 29.29 -17.78 -21.05
C LYS A 287 28.46 -18.91 -21.66
N GLU A 288 29.10 -19.85 -22.33
CA GLU A 288 28.47 -21.07 -22.84
C GLU A 288 28.89 -22.27 -21.97
N ILE A 289 27.91 -23.09 -21.60
CA ILE A 289 28.07 -24.20 -20.68
C ILE A 289 27.40 -25.42 -21.29
N SER A 290 28.14 -26.53 -21.44
CA SER A 290 27.58 -27.81 -21.86
C SER A 290 26.74 -28.46 -20.77
N VAL A 291 25.57 -28.96 -21.12
CA VAL A 291 24.65 -29.63 -20.19
C VAL A 291 25.07 -31.10 -19.94
N ASP A 292 25.94 -31.68 -20.75
CA ASP A 292 26.30 -33.09 -20.61
C ASP A 292 26.93 -33.42 -19.24
N ASN A 293 27.51 -32.42 -18.58
CA ASN A 293 28.10 -32.52 -17.25
C ASN A 293 27.23 -32.07 -16.10
N LEU A 294 25.97 -31.63 -16.39
CA LEU A 294 25.00 -31.15 -15.39
C LEU A 294 24.01 -32.22 -14.95
#